data_232fb32040fad55400f7450588435099
#
_entry.id   232fb32040fad55400f7450588435099
#
_cell.length_a   1.000
_cell.length_b   1.000
_cell.length_c   1.000
_cell.angle_alpha   90.00
_cell.angle_beta   90.00
_cell.angle_gamma   90.00
#
_symmetry.space_group_name_H-M   'P 1'
#
loop_
_entity.id
_entity.type
_entity.pdbx_description
1 polymer ?
#
loop_
_entity_poly.entity_id
_entity_poly.type
_entity_poly.pdbx_seq_one_letter_code
_entity_poly.pdbx_strand_id
1 'polypeptide(L)'
;MKYGFIKVAAASPALRVADCRYNAERAAEMMQQTAAAGAHLLVLPELGLTGYTCGDLLLQPTLQQGALTALQTLLSVSAELPLTTITGLPLSVEGKLYNCAAVLHQGQILGVVPKTNLPNYSEFYEARWFTPAPAGTRTISLLGQEVPFGTDLLFCCRELPEYKLAVEICEDLWVAAPPSTRHAIAGATVLANCSASDETIGKAEYRRSLVTGQSARLMAGYLYADAGRGESTTDMVFAGHNLIAENGKLLAQTALFTNEMAITELDVYRLAAERRRTTTWPTAEAAGYTVIPFSLPVSETSLTRFIDPHPFVPADSTERRERCEAILAMQAEGLRRRLEHIGCPTAVLGISGGLDSTLALLVAVRALDLLGRPRTDMVAVTMPGFGTTSRTRSNAEILCEKLGVTLRTVSIAAAVRQHFQDIGHDEKVTDVTYENAQARERTQVLMDIANQQNGIVVGTGDLSELALGWATYNGDHMSMYGVNGSIPKTLVRYLVRHAADTCDDEALAAVLYDILDTPVSPELLPAEEDGTIAQKTEDLVGPYELHDFFLYHFIRYGCPPRKILHLAELAFAGRYDRTAILKWLRTFFRRFFQQQFKRSCLPDGPKVGSVTLSPRGDWRMPSDASTALWLRELEDLQ
;
A
#
# COMPACT_ATOMS: atom_id res chain seq x y z
N MET A 1 18.85 -0.43 -6.40
CA MET A 1 18.47 0.52 -5.34
C MET A 1 17.90 1.84 -5.88
N LYS A 2 17.96 2.07 -7.20
CA LYS A 2 17.21 3.15 -7.86
C LYS A 2 15.73 3.06 -7.45
N TYR A 3 15.09 4.16 -7.20
CA TYR A 3 13.72 4.27 -6.68
C TYR A 3 13.49 3.82 -5.22
N GLY A 4 14.55 3.55 -4.45
CA GLY A 4 14.46 3.16 -3.04
C GLY A 4 14.12 1.69 -2.78
N PHE A 5 14.21 0.83 -3.80
CA PHE A 5 14.03 -0.61 -3.63
C PHE A 5 15.35 -1.31 -3.32
N ILE A 6 15.34 -2.10 -2.24
CA ILE A 6 16.43 -3.01 -1.89
C ILE A 6 15.90 -4.45 -1.93
N LYS A 7 16.60 -5.35 -2.62
CA LYS A 7 16.26 -6.77 -2.61
C LYS A 7 16.91 -7.42 -1.42
N VAL A 8 16.12 -8.19 -0.67
CA VAL A 8 16.51 -8.77 0.63
C VAL A 8 16.08 -10.22 0.73
N ALA A 9 16.81 -11.00 1.51
CA ALA A 9 16.54 -12.41 1.72
C ALA A 9 16.68 -12.82 3.18
N ALA A 10 15.84 -13.78 3.61
CA ALA A 10 15.95 -14.51 4.85
C ALA A 10 15.96 -16.01 4.51
N ALA A 11 16.93 -16.75 5.00
CA ALA A 11 17.15 -18.11 4.54
C ALA A 11 17.59 -19.07 5.67
N SER A 12 17.21 -20.35 5.54
CA SER A 12 17.58 -21.44 6.43
C SER A 12 18.45 -22.45 5.67
N PRO A 13 19.79 -22.30 5.68
CA PRO A 13 20.68 -23.28 5.07
C PRO A 13 20.55 -24.68 5.74
N ALA A 14 20.86 -25.73 5.00
CA ALA A 14 21.00 -27.05 5.60
C ALA A 14 22.10 -27.04 6.65
N LEU A 15 21.84 -27.69 7.80
CA LEU A 15 22.69 -27.61 8.96
C LEU A 15 23.06 -29.03 9.48
N ARG A 16 24.19 -29.14 10.13
CA ARG A 16 24.57 -30.27 10.99
C ARG A 16 25.06 -29.75 12.33
N VAL A 17 24.46 -30.21 13.40
CA VAL A 17 24.82 -29.78 14.76
C VAL A 17 26.29 -30.02 15.03
N ALA A 18 27.01 -28.99 15.48
CA ALA A 18 28.44 -28.95 15.78
C ALA A 18 29.40 -29.18 14.58
N ASP A 19 28.91 -29.28 13.35
CA ASP A 19 29.75 -29.37 12.15
C ASP A 19 29.93 -27.99 11.51
N CYS A 20 30.70 -27.12 12.14
CA CYS A 20 30.90 -25.72 11.73
C CYS A 20 31.41 -25.59 10.28
N ARG A 21 32.20 -26.55 9.80
CA ARG A 21 32.70 -26.54 8.43
C ARG A 21 31.57 -26.74 7.42
N TYR A 22 30.78 -27.81 7.61
CA TYR A 22 29.63 -28.08 6.76
C TYR A 22 28.65 -26.90 6.76
N ASN A 23 28.37 -26.34 7.95
CA ASN A 23 27.45 -25.23 8.10
C ASN A 23 27.94 -23.95 7.36
N ALA A 24 29.26 -23.68 7.44
CA ALA A 24 29.86 -22.57 6.68
C ALA A 24 29.78 -22.78 5.16
N GLU A 25 30.01 -24.00 4.67
CA GLU A 25 29.91 -24.34 3.25
C GLU A 25 28.45 -24.09 2.75
N ARG A 26 27.43 -24.52 3.49
CA ARG A 26 26.01 -24.31 3.13
C ARG A 26 25.61 -22.83 3.20
N ALA A 27 26.08 -22.13 4.23
CA ALA A 27 25.85 -20.69 4.34
C ALA A 27 26.52 -19.90 3.19
N ALA A 28 27.75 -20.28 2.82
CA ALA A 28 28.45 -19.68 1.68
C ALA A 28 27.72 -19.88 0.34
N GLU A 29 27.19 -21.08 0.10
CA GLU A 29 26.35 -21.34 -1.08
C GLU A 29 25.10 -20.47 -1.08
N MET A 30 24.46 -20.30 0.08
CA MET A 30 23.29 -19.42 0.21
C MET A 30 23.65 -17.95 -0.07
N MET A 31 24.83 -17.49 0.40
CA MET A 31 25.33 -16.13 0.08
C MET A 31 25.51 -15.95 -1.42
N GLN A 32 26.13 -16.91 -2.11
CA GLN A 32 26.34 -16.87 -3.56
C GLN A 32 25.02 -16.87 -4.33
N GLN A 33 24.08 -17.74 -3.97
CA GLN A 33 22.73 -17.78 -4.58
C GLN A 33 21.98 -16.47 -4.38
N THR A 34 22.05 -15.90 -3.18
CA THR A 34 21.40 -14.63 -2.83
C THR A 34 21.99 -13.47 -3.63
N ALA A 35 23.31 -13.40 -3.74
CA ALA A 35 23.99 -12.40 -4.55
C ALA A 35 23.65 -12.54 -6.04
N ALA A 36 23.62 -13.78 -6.56
CA ALA A 36 23.24 -14.08 -7.93
C ALA A 36 21.78 -13.67 -8.24
N ALA A 37 20.88 -13.73 -7.24
CA ALA A 37 19.52 -13.22 -7.34
C ALA A 37 19.43 -11.67 -7.27
N GLY A 38 20.56 -10.98 -7.11
CA GLY A 38 20.66 -9.53 -7.04
C GLY A 38 20.23 -8.94 -5.70
N ALA A 39 20.27 -9.71 -4.61
CA ALA A 39 19.94 -9.20 -3.29
C ALA A 39 21.11 -8.43 -2.66
N HIS A 40 20.76 -7.49 -1.77
CA HIS A 40 21.69 -6.59 -1.07
C HIS A 40 21.86 -6.97 0.41
N LEU A 41 20.94 -7.77 0.95
CA LEU A 41 20.94 -8.25 2.34
C LEU A 41 20.50 -9.70 2.40
N LEU A 42 21.24 -10.51 3.16
CA LEU A 42 20.89 -11.87 3.56
C LEU A 42 20.92 -11.98 5.08
N VAL A 43 19.86 -12.52 5.66
CA VAL A 43 19.77 -12.86 7.09
C VAL A 43 19.75 -14.38 7.21
N LEU A 44 20.65 -14.93 8.05
CA LEU A 44 20.77 -16.34 8.37
C LEU A 44 20.35 -16.60 9.83
N PRO A 45 20.05 -17.84 10.21
CA PRO A 45 19.54 -18.18 11.53
C PRO A 45 20.51 -17.88 12.68
N GLU A 46 19.96 -17.80 13.88
CA GLU A 46 20.64 -17.76 15.17
C GLU A 46 21.51 -18.99 15.31
N LEU A 47 22.76 -18.78 15.78
CA LEU A 47 23.80 -19.83 15.98
C LEU A 47 24.01 -20.74 14.74
N GLY A 48 23.67 -20.23 13.53
CA GLY A 48 23.69 -21.02 12.30
C GLY A 48 25.04 -21.60 11.91
N LEU A 49 26.17 -21.10 12.47
CA LEU A 49 27.49 -21.65 12.23
C LEU A 49 27.80 -22.90 13.08
N THR A 50 27.11 -23.08 14.20
CA THR A 50 27.29 -24.26 15.09
C THR A 50 26.07 -25.18 15.10
N GLY A 51 24.89 -24.65 14.92
CA GLY A 51 23.59 -25.13 15.31
C GLY A 51 23.23 -24.61 16.69
N TYR A 52 21.92 -24.29 16.84
CA TYR A 52 21.34 -23.84 18.10
C TYR A 52 21.35 -24.95 19.16
N THR A 53 21.10 -26.17 18.74
CA THR A 53 20.90 -27.34 19.62
C THR A 53 22.20 -28.05 20.07
N CYS A 54 23.33 -27.34 20.09
CA CYS A 54 24.63 -27.88 20.50
C CYS A 54 24.71 -28.18 22.00
N GLY A 55 23.83 -27.68 22.85
CA GLY A 55 23.83 -27.90 24.28
C GLY A 55 25.17 -27.52 24.95
N ASP A 56 25.66 -28.32 25.87
CA ASP A 56 26.92 -28.04 26.60
C ASP A 56 28.18 -28.06 25.70
N LEU A 57 28.08 -28.52 24.46
CA LEU A 57 29.17 -28.39 23.49
C LEU A 57 29.50 -26.90 23.21
N LEU A 58 28.57 -25.97 23.39
CA LEU A 58 28.81 -24.52 23.26
C LEU A 58 29.91 -24.03 24.20
N LEU A 59 30.10 -24.69 25.36
CA LEU A 59 31.15 -24.38 26.32
C LEU A 59 32.53 -24.97 25.94
N GLN A 60 32.59 -25.79 24.89
CA GLN A 60 33.84 -26.44 24.47
C GLN A 60 34.68 -25.52 23.57
N PRO A 61 35.97 -25.27 23.91
CA PRO A 61 36.84 -24.43 23.08
C PRO A 61 36.94 -24.90 21.63
N THR A 62 36.85 -26.19 21.39
CA THR A 62 36.90 -26.78 20.04
C THR A 62 35.73 -26.27 19.18
N LEU A 63 34.51 -26.24 19.72
CA LEU A 63 33.35 -25.73 18.98
C LEU A 63 33.45 -24.23 18.76
N GLN A 64 33.87 -23.47 19.79
CA GLN A 64 34.06 -22.02 19.68
C GLN A 64 35.09 -21.65 18.61
N GLN A 65 36.23 -22.37 18.58
CA GLN A 65 37.26 -22.18 17.54
C GLN A 65 36.74 -22.61 16.15
N GLY A 66 35.95 -23.69 16.10
CA GLY A 66 35.25 -24.10 14.87
C GLY A 66 34.34 -23.02 14.32
N ALA A 67 33.54 -22.33 15.18
CA ALA A 67 32.69 -21.23 14.82
C ALA A 67 33.47 -20.02 14.26
N LEU A 68 34.62 -19.68 14.85
CA LEU A 68 35.52 -18.63 14.33
C LEU A 68 36.10 -18.99 12.97
N THR A 69 36.50 -20.25 12.75
CA THR A 69 36.99 -20.73 11.46
C THR A 69 35.87 -20.67 10.39
N ALA A 70 34.65 -21.03 10.76
CA ALA A 70 33.47 -20.92 9.91
C ALA A 70 33.18 -19.45 9.55
N LEU A 71 33.24 -18.54 10.51
CA LEU A 71 33.06 -17.10 10.27
C LEU A 71 34.13 -16.56 9.31
N GLN A 72 35.41 -17.00 9.46
CA GLN A 72 36.49 -16.62 8.54
C GLN A 72 36.22 -17.09 7.11
N THR A 73 35.61 -18.26 6.93
CA THR A 73 35.20 -18.78 5.62
C THR A 73 34.15 -17.88 4.99
N LEU A 74 33.09 -17.51 5.73
CA LEU A 74 32.06 -16.59 5.22
C LEU A 74 32.61 -15.20 4.95
N LEU A 75 33.53 -14.72 5.78
CA LEU A 75 34.18 -13.42 5.58
C LEU A 75 34.96 -13.39 4.26
N SER A 76 35.69 -14.47 3.95
CA SER A 76 36.38 -14.59 2.66
C SER A 76 35.42 -14.61 1.47
N VAL A 77 34.32 -15.34 1.57
CA VAL A 77 33.27 -15.34 0.51
C VAL A 77 32.63 -13.98 0.36
N SER A 78 32.39 -13.27 1.46
CA SER A 78 31.76 -11.95 1.43
C SER A 78 32.60 -10.90 0.70
N ALA A 79 33.92 -11.08 0.60
CA ALA A 79 34.83 -10.16 -0.07
C ALA A 79 34.51 -10.01 -1.58
N GLU A 80 34.00 -11.06 -2.19
CA GLU A 80 33.70 -11.12 -3.63
C GLU A 80 32.21 -10.78 -3.95
N LEU A 81 31.39 -10.53 -2.92
CA LEU A 81 29.94 -10.37 -3.11
C LEU A 81 29.47 -8.95 -2.76
N PRO A 82 28.64 -8.29 -3.59
CA PRO A 82 27.99 -7.02 -3.27
C PRO A 82 26.78 -7.24 -2.34
N LEU A 83 26.99 -7.98 -1.24
CA LEU A 83 25.96 -8.47 -0.33
C LEU A 83 26.36 -8.18 1.10
N THR A 84 25.43 -7.67 1.91
CA THR A 84 25.56 -7.68 3.37
C THR A 84 24.96 -8.98 3.90
N THR A 85 25.69 -9.73 4.71
CA THR A 85 25.21 -11.00 5.30
C THR A 85 25.23 -10.91 6.81
N ILE A 86 24.15 -11.36 7.45
CA ILE A 86 24.06 -11.48 8.91
C ILE A 86 24.00 -12.96 9.25
N THR A 87 24.87 -13.41 10.16
CA THR A 87 24.96 -14.82 10.56
C THR A 87 25.11 -14.96 12.06
N GLY A 88 24.45 -15.98 12.64
CA GLY A 88 24.50 -16.29 14.06
C GLY A 88 25.67 -17.19 14.44
N LEU A 89 26.35 -16.88 15.57
CA LEU A 89 27.44 -17.68 16.14
C LEU A 89 27.61 -17.47 17.65
N PRO A 90 28.13 -18.44 18.40
CA PRO A 90 28.59 -18.21 19.76
C PRO A 90 29.97 -17.50 19.73
N LEU A 91 30.16 -16.48 20.56
CA LEU A 91 31.38 -15.70 20.62
C LEU A 91 31.83 -15.50 22.08
N SER A 92 33.07 -15.87 22.38
CA SER A 92 33.68 -15.57 23.66
C SER A 92 34.34 -14.20 23.64
N VAL A 93 33.92 -13.30 24.54
CA VAL A 93 34.47 -11.96 24.71
C VAL A 93 34.73 -11.71 26.19
N GLU A 94 35.98 -11.36 26.53
CA GLU A 94 36.40 -11.04 27.92
C GLU A 94 36.01 -12.14 28.95
N GLY A 95 36.13 -13.39 28.54
CA GLY A 95 35.84 -14.55 29.42
C GLY A 95 34.35 -14.86 29.60
N LYS A 96 33.48 -14.24 28.83
CA LYS A 96 32.04 -14.54 28.77
C LYS A 96 31.64 -15.02 27.39
N LEU A 97 30.70 -15.97 27.34
CA LEU A 97 30.13 -16.46 26.09
C LEU A 97 28.83 -15.73 25.76
N TYR A 98 28.71 -15.28 24.53
CA TYR A 98 27.55 -14.57 24.02
C TYR A 98 26.97 -15.28 22.80
N ASN A 99 25.65 -15.26 22.68
CA ASN A 99 24.93 -15.59 21.48
C ASN A 99 24.91 -14.33 20.61
N CYS A 100 25.51 -14.35 19.42
CA CYS A 100 25.79 -13.17 18.63
C CYS A 100 25.33 -13.31 17.19
N ALA A 101 25.01 -12.16 16.57
CA ALA A 101 24.87 -11.98 15.15
C ALA A 101 26.02 -11.11 14.60
N ALA A 102 26.79 -11.64 13.67
CA ALA A 102 27.85 -10.92 12.97
C ALA A 102 27.33 -10.35 11.64
N VAL A 103 27.61 -9.08 11.38
CA VAL A 103 27.25 -8.39 10.11
C VAL A 103 28.49 -8.33 9.23
N LEU A 104 28.46 -9.05 8.11
CA LEU A 104 29.57 -9.18 7.17
C LEU A 104 29.27 -8.38 5.90
N HIS A 105 30.27 -7.67 5.39
CA HIS A 105 30.17 -6.92 4.14
C HIS A 105 31.54 -6.79 3.47
N GLN A 106 31.68 -7.30 2.26
CA GLN A 106 32.89 -7.12 1.43
C GLN A 106 34.20 -7.39 2.17
N GLY A 107 34.30 -8.54 2.86
CA GLY A 107 35.50 -8.95 3.60
C GLY A 107 35.69 -8.25 4.96
N GLN A 108 34.74 -7.45 5.40
CA GLN A 108 34.76 -6.77 6.69
C GLN A 108 33.67 -7.27 7.62
N ILE A 109 33.97 -7.34 8.92
CA ILE A 109 32.98 -7.53 9.97
C ILE A 109 32.57 -6.12 10.41
N LEU A 110 31.41 -5.66 9.93
CA LEU A 110 30.91 -4.31 10.24
C LEU A 110 30.57 -4.15 11.72
N GLY A 111 30.14 -5.22 12.37
CA GLY A 111 29.78 -5.21 13.77
C GLY A 111 29.28 -6.57 14.24
N VAL A 112 29.25 -6.76 15.56
CA VAL A 112 28.71 -7.94 16.21
C VAL A 112 27.66 -7.50 17.24
N VAL A 113 26.47 -8.06 17.13
CA VAL A 113 25.32 -7.78 18.00
C VAL A 113 25.11 -8.99 18.93
N PRO A 114 25.31 -8.86 20.24
CA PRO A 114 24.97 -9.89 21.21
C PRO A 114 23.47 -9.87 21.54
N LYS A 115 22.89 -11.05 21.81
CA LYS A 115 21.49 -11.22 22.21
C LYS A 115 21.20 -10.54 23.55
N THR A 116 20.12 -9.76 23.60
CA THR A 116 19.73 -9.02 24.81
C THR A 116 18.94 -9.89 25.76
N ASN A 117 17.93 -10.59 25.26
CA ASN A 117 17.00 -11.37 26.06
C ASN A 117 17.28 -12.87 25.85
N LEU A 118 17.70 -13.55 26.91
CA LEU A 118 17.97 -14.98 26.89
C LEU A 118 16.75 -15.74 27.41
N PRO A 119 16.05 -16.55 26.58
CA PRO A 119 14.94 -17.37 27.07
C PRO A 119 15.50 -18.44 28.03
N ASN A 120 14.86 -18.53 29.19
CA ASN A 120 15.22 -19.51 30.24
C ASN A 120 13.97 -20.03 30.92
N TYR A 121 13.07 -20.58 30.12
CA TYR A 121 11.76 -21.12 30.51
C TYR A 121 11.37 -22.23 29.53
N SER A 122 10.48 -23.15 29.98
CA SER A 122 10.01 -24.30 29.20
C SER A 122 11.17 -25.09 28.58
N GLU A 123 11.20 -25.25 27.27
CA GLU A 123 12.24 -25.93 26.49
C GLU A 123 13.54 -25.11 26.33
N PHE A 124 13.55 -23.84 26.71
CA PHE A 124 14.71 -22.95 26.54
C PHE A 124 15.46 -22.77 27.87
N TYR A 125 16.80 -22.85 27.82
CA TYR A 125 17.69 -22.65 28.95
C TYR A 125 19.02 -22.00 28.55
N GLU A 126 18.95 -20.95 27.73
CA GLU A 126 20.11 -20.24 27.19
C GLU A 126 21.00 -19.60 28.25
N ALA A 127 20.45 -19.21 29.40
CA ALA A 127 21.20 -18.65 30.51
C ALA A 127 22.20 -19.66 31.12
N ARG A 128 22.10 -20.96 30.78
CA ARG A 128 23.10 -21.98 31.14
C ARG A 128 24.43 -21.72 30.45
N TRP A 129 24.42 -21.19 29.23
CA TRP A 129 25.63 -21.06 28.40
C TRP A 129 26.01 -19.60 28.18
N PHE A 130 25.03 -18.75 27.93
CA PHE A 130 25.23 -17.38 27.44
C PHE A 130 25.02 -16.33 28.52
N THR A 131 25.71 -15.20 28.30
CA THR A 131 25.55 -13.98 29.08
C THR A 131 24.71 -13.00 28.24
N PRO A 132 23.74 -12.27 28.83
CA PRO A 132 23.03 -11.21 28.13
C PRO A 132 23.97 -10.12 27.62
N ALA A 133 23.56 -9.42 26.56
CA ALA A 133 24.31 -8.31 25.99
C ALA A 133 24.77 -7.32 27.06
N PRO A 134 26.01 -6.88 27.04
CA PRO A 134 26.50 -5.84 27.94
C PRO A 134 25.91 -4.47 27.57
N ALA A 135 25.87 -3.55 28.52
CA ALA A 135 25.48 -2.19 28.25
C ALA A 135 26.52 -1.45 27.38
N GLY A 136 26.02 -0.67 26.43
CA GLY A 136 26.81 0.16 25.52
C GLY A 136 27.57 -0.63 24.44
N THR A 137 28.26 0.10 23.59
CA THR A 137 29.10 -0.47 22.53
C THR A 137 30.58 -0.40 22.92
N ARG A 138 31.32 -1.46 22.65
CA ARG A 138 32.77 -1.55 22.81
C ARG A 138 33.44 -2.04 21.53
N THR A 139 34.73 -1.87 21.38
CA THR A 139 35.51 -2.45 20.30
C THR A 139 36.14 -3.75 20.78
N ILE A 140 36.06 -4.80 19.98
CA ILE A 140 36.71 -6.09 20.20
C ILE A 140 37.62 -6.41 19.02
N SER A 141 38.72 -7.17 19.29
CA SER A 141 39.54 -7.73 18.21
C SER A 141 38.98 -9.09 17.79
N LEU A 142 38.54 -9.20 16.51
CA LEU A 142 37.94 -10.41 15.96
C LEU A 142 38.52 -10.70 14.57
N LEU A 143 39.13 -11.86 14.40
CA LEU A 143 39.75 -12.28 13.12
C LEU A 143 40.72 -11.24 12.54
N GLY A 144 41.47 -10.55 13.40
CA GLY A 144 42.43 -9.52 13.01
C GLY A 144 41.81 -8.14 12.66
N GLN A 145 40.52 -7.94 12.91
CA GLN A 145 39.82 -6.69 12.72
C GLN A 145 39.38 -6.10 14.06
N GLU A 146 39.37 -4.76 14.15
CA GLU A 146 38.76 -4.03 15.27
C GLU A 146 37.26 -3.82 14.98
N VAL A 147 36.38 -4.48 15.75
CA VAL A 147 34.96 -4.61 15.44
C VAL A 147 34.10 -4.03 16.55
N PRO A 148 33.10 -3.18 16.25
CA PRO A 148 32.10 -2.76 17.22
C PRO A 148 31.29 -3.97 17.72
N PHE A 149 31.16 -4.07 19.07
CA PHE A 149 30.41 -5.10 19.77
C PHE A 149 29.39 -4.46 20.70
N GLY A 150 28.10 -4.69 20.47
CA GLY A 150 27.02 -4.12 21.28
C GLY A 150 25.67 -4.20 20.58
N THR A 151 24.61 -3.83 21.29
CA THR A 151 23.24 -3.86 20.75
C THR A 151 22.88 -2.61 19.97
N ASP A 152 23.52 -1.48 20.30
CA ASP A 152 23.16 -0.16 19.75
C ASP A 152 24.03 0.17 18.52
N LEU A 153 23.98 -0.72 17.52
CA LEU A 153 24.65 -0.59 16.23
C LEU A 153 23.65 -0.25 15.13
N LEU A 154 23.94 0.80 14.34
CA LEU A 154 23.14 1.22 13.21
C LEU A 154 23.98 1.21 11.92
N PHE A 155 23.70 0.29 11.03
CA PHE A 155 24.43 0.13 9.77
C PHE A 155 23.75 0.97 8.69
N CYS A 156 24.46 1.98 8.15
CA CYS A 156 23.91 2.97 7.24
C CYS A 156 24.51 2.88 5.85
N CYS A 157 23.69 2.66 4.83
CA CYS A 157 24.11 2.70 3.45
C CYS A 157 24.39 4.14 3.01
N ARG A 158 25.60 4.42 2.49
CA ARG A 158 26.01 5.78 2.07
C ARG A 158 25.24 6.28 0.85
N GLU A 159 24.99 5.40 -0.11
CA GLU A 159 24.34 5.72 -1.38
C GLU A 159 22.80 5.77 -1.26
N LEU A 160 22.24 5.21 -0.20
CA LEU A 160 20.80 5.19 0.06
C LEU A 160 20.56 5.50 1.55
N PRO A 161 20.56 6.78 1.97
CA PRO A 161 20.47 7.19 3.38
C PRO A 161 19.22 6.69 4.12
N GLU A 162 18.16 6.36 3.39
CA GLU A 162 16.94 5.75 3.92
C GLU A 162 17.12 4.27 4.22
N TYR A 163 18.17 3.62 3.73
CA TYR A 163 18.50 2.24 4.09
C TYR A 163 19.40 2.22 5.32
N LYS A 164 18.81 2.02 6.47
CA LYS A 164 19.47 1.86 7.77
C LYS A 164 19.04 0.54 8.37
N LEU A 165 20.01 -0.32 8.65
CA LEU A 165 19.82 -1.66 9.15
C LEU A 165 20.17 -1.72 10.65
N ALA A 166 19.35 -2.44 11.43
CA ALA A 166 19.68 -2.86 12.78
C ALA A 166 19.31 -4.34 12.98
N VAL A 167 19.91 -4.97 13.98
CA VAL A 167 19.82 -6.42 14.20
C VAL A 167 19.36 -6.70 15.63
N GLU A 168 18.48 -7.69 15.79
CA GLU A 168 18.11 -8.31 17.06
C GLU A 168 18.07 -9.83 16.89
N ILE A 169 18.00 -10.59 17.97
CA ILE A 169 18.14 -12.05 17.94
C ILE A 169 16.95 -12.73 18.62
N CYS A 170 16.19 -13.51 17.87
CA CYS A 170 15.14 -14.44 18.29
C CYS A 170 14.22 -13.89 19.38
N GLU A 171 14.45 -14.26 20.66
CA GLU A 171 13.65 -13.85 21.83
C GLU A 171 13.51 -12.34 21.97
N ASP A 172 14.44 -11.57 21.41
CA ASP A 172 14.36 -10.12 21.42
C ASP A 172 13.07 -9.59 20.77
N LEU A 173 12.46 -10.31 19.80
CA LEU A 173 11.16 -9.98 19.24
C LEU A 173 9.98 -10.36 20.16
N TRP A 174 10.14 -11.40 20.99
CA TRP A 174 9.03 -12.00 21.74
C TRP A 174 8.74 -11.28 23.06
N VAL A 175 9.67 -10.47 23.55
CA VAL A 175 9.53 -9.70 24.78
C VAL A 175 8.56 -8.53 24.61
N ALA A 176 8.05 -8.00 25.74
CA ALA A 176 7.09 -6.90 25.75
C ALA A 176 7.64 -5.59 25.12
N ALA A 177 8.95 -5.35 25.18
CA ALA A 177 9.63 -4.18 24.62
C ALA A 177 10.82 -4.63 23.75
N PRO A 178 10.59 -5.05 22.49
CA PRO A 178 11.66 -5.49 21.60
C PRO A 178 12.73 -4.41 21.38
N PRO A 179 14.03 -4.76 21.30
CA PRO A 179 15.11 -3.83 20.92
C PRO A 179 14.86 -3.12 19.60
N SER A 180 14.22 -3.78 18.63
CA SER A 180 13.81 -3.18 17.35
C SER A 180 12.98 -1.90 17.49
N THR A 181 12.27 -1.72 18.62
CA THR A 181 11.54 -0.46 18.90
C THR A 181 12.52 0.71 19.04
N ARG A 182 13.58 0.56 19.84
CA ARG A 182 14.63 1.58 19.97
C ARG A 182 15.41 1.76 18.67
N HIS A 183 15.71 0.67 17.97
CA HIS A 183 16.41 0.70 16.69
C HIS A 183 15.65 1.53 15.64
N ALA A 184 14.33 1.35 15.54
CA ALA A 184 13.49 2.12 14.62
C ALA A 184 13.42 3.61 15.01
N ILE A 185 13.34 3.92 16.30
CA ILE A 185 13.39 5.31 16.81
C ILE A 185 14.76 5.93 16.52
N ALA A 186 15.87 5.18 16.64
CA ALA A 186 17.19 5.62 16.24
C ALA A 186 17.36 5.83 14.72
N GLY A 187 16.39 5.39 13.93
CA GLY A 187 16.31 5.63 12.50
C GLY A 187 16.40 4.38 11.61
N ALA A 188 16.53 3.17 12.17
CA ALA A 188 16.53 1.94 11.38
C ALA A 188 15.22 1.80 10.60
N THR A 189 15.31 1.58 9.29
CA THR A 189 14.19 1.32 8.39
C THR A 189 14.08 -0.16 8.03
N VAL A 190 15.16 -0.92 8.25
CA VAL A 190 15.24 -2.36 8.04
C VAL A 190 15.71 -3.01 9.32
N LEU A 191 14.97 -4.01 9.77
CA LEU A 191 15.23 -4.77 10.98
C LEU A 191 15.47 -6.23 10.60
N ALA A 192 16.54 -6.82 11.11
CA ALA A 192 16.89 -8.20 10.88
C ALA A 192 16.87 -8.98 12.20
N ASN A 193 16.28 -10.15 12.18
CA ASN A 193 16.21 -11.05 13.31
C ASN A 193 16.77 -12.42 12.90
N CYS A 194 17.90 -12.79 13.51
CA CYS A 194 18.45 -14.14 13.44
C CYS A 194 17.75 -14.99 14.51
N SER A 195 17.03 -16.03 14.13
CA SER A 195 16.16 -16.78 15.03
C SER A 195 16.42 -18.29 15.00
N ALA A 196 16.13 -18.94 16.12
CA ALA A 196 16.00 -20.36 16.25
C ALA A 196 14.76 -20.66 17.09
N SER A 197 13.62 -20.54 16.46
CA SER A 197 12.30 -20.75 17.09
C SER A 197 11.81 -22.15 16.71
N ASP A 198 11.61 -23.00 17.71
CA ASP A 198 10.97 -24.29 17.52
C ASP A 198 9.52 -24.13 17.04
N GLU A 199 8.96 -25.21 16.48
CA GLU A 199 7.60 -25.20 15.97
C GLU A 199 6.67 -26.02 16.87
N THR A 200 5.59 -25.40 17.27
CA THR A 200 4.46 -26.04 17.94
C THR A 200 3.16 -25.64 17.23
N ILE A 201 2.08 -26.37 17.46
CA ILE A 201 0.80 -26.09 16.80
C ILE A 201 0.34 -24.66 17.10
N GLY A 202 0.15 -23.88 16.03
CA GLY A 202 -0.27 -22.47 16.09
C GLY A 202 0.86 -21.46 16.19
N LYS A 203 2.12 -21.88 16.46
CA LYS A 203 3.24 -20.95 16.64
C LYS A 203 3.66 -20.24 15.34
N ALA A 204 3.53 -20.89 14.19
CA ALA A 204 3.80 -20.27 12.90
C ALA A 204 2.89 -19.05 12.63
N GLU A 205 1.61 -19.13 12.99
CA GLU A 205 0.68 -18.02 12.83
C GLU A 205 0.95 -16.89 13.84
N TYR A 206 1.24 -17.25 15.08
CA TYR A 206 1.66 -16.27 16.09
C TYR A 206 2.94 -15.55 15.69
N ARG A 207 3.96 -16.27 15.20
CA ARG A 207 5.22 -15.72 14.67
C ARG A 207 4.95 -14.74 13.52
N ARG A 208 4.08 -15.12 12.57
CA ARG A 208 3.67 -14.24 11.47
C ARG A 208 3.02 -12.96 12.01
N SER A 209 2.15 -13.07 13.00
CA SER A 209 1.49 -11.93 13.63
C SER A 209 2.48 -11.00 14.34
N LEU A 210 3.47 -11.56 15.05
CA LEU A 210 4.53 -10.75 15.69
C LEU A 210 5.37 -9.99 14.65
N VAL A 211 5.86 -10.67 13.61
CA VAL A 211 6.70 -10.06 12.58
C VAL A 211 5.93 -8.96 11.83
N THR A 212 4.71 -9.24 11.39
CA THR A 212 3.90 -8.25 10.67
C THR A 212 3.47 -7.11 11.59
N GLY A 213 3.08 -7.41 12.83
CA GLY A 213 2.70 -6.40 13.83
C GLY A 213 3.84 -5.46 14.19
N GLN A 214 5.05 -5.99 14.39
CA GLN A 214 6.23 -5.18 14.68
C GLN A 214 6.64 -4.34 13.47
N SER A 215 6.64 -4.92 12.27
CA SER A 215 6.86 -4.20 11.01
C SER A 215 5.88 -3.03 10.84
N ALA A 216 4.58 -3.24 11.13
CA ALA A 216 3.54 -2.21 11.06
C ALA A 216 3.76 -1.08 12.07
N ARG A 217 3.97 -1.44 13.34
CA ARG A 217 4.17 -0.47 14.44
C ARG A 217 5.37 0.42 14.18
N LEU A 218 6.45 -0.16 13.63
CA LEU A 218 7.71 0.54 13.41
C LEU A 218 7.83 1.17 12.01
N MET A 219 6.82 0.99 11.13
CA MET A 219 6.90 1.43 9.72
C MET A 219 8.26 1.04 9.13
N ALA A 220 8.59 -0.26 9.21
CA ALA A 220 9.89 -0.80 8.84
C ALA A 220 9.76 -2.05 7.98
N GLY A 221 10.80 -2.37 7.22
CA GLY A 221 11.04 -3.71 6.72
C GLY A 221 11.53 -4.60 7.85
N TYR A 222 10.98 -5.80 8.00
CA TYR A 222 11.38 -6.76 9.02
C TYR A 222 11.69 -8.11 8.38
N LEU A 223 12.92 -8.59 8.57
CA LEU A 223 13.39 -9.90 8.11
C LEU A 223 13.57 -10.82 9.32
N TYR A 224 12.99 -11.98 9.24
CA TYR A 224 13.08 -13.03 10.26
C TYR A 224 13.61 -14.29 9.60
N ALA A 225 14.83 -14.74 9.98
CA ALA A 225 15.44 -15.95 9.48
C ALA A 225 15.46 -17.01 10.59
N ASP A 226 14.78 -18.12 10.36
CA ASP A 226 14.55 -19.15 11.38
C ASP A 226 15.44 -20.38 11.17
N ALA A 227 15.88 -21.00 12.26
CA ALA A 227 16.54 -22.31 12.21
C ALA A 227 15.59 -23.36 11.61
N GLY A 228 16.15 -24.29 10.85
CA GLY A 228 15.39 -25.26 10.10
C GLY A 228 15.90 -26.67 10.23
N ARG A 229 15.78 -27.44 9.16
CA ARG A 229 16.18 -28.85 9.11
C ARG A 229 17.66 -29.00 9.37
N GLY A 230 18.00 -29.92 10.26
CA GLY A 230 19.39 -30.26 10.64
C GLY A 230 19.69 -29.97 12.11
N GLU A 231 18.87 -29.15 12.78
CA GLU A 231 18.91 -29.05 14.24
C GLU A 231 18.50 -30.36 14.91
N SER A 232 18.97 -30.59 16.15
CA SER A 232 18.58 -31.77 16.92
C SER A 232 17.07 -31.75 17.23
N THR A 233 16.47 -32.93 17.15
CA THR A 233 15.04 -33.11 17.43
C THR A 233 14.81 -33.85 18.75
N THR A 234 15.69 -33.67 19.75
CA THR A 234 15.55 -34.31 21.06
C THR A 234 14.20 -33.97 21.68
N ASP A 235 13.89 -32.67 21.77
CA ASP A 235 12.60 -32.20 22.31
C ASP A 235 11.94 -31.16 21.39
N MET A 236 12.71 -30.46 20.55
CA MET A 236 12.26 -29.36 19.68
C MET A 236 12.35 -29.76 18.21
N VAL A 237 11.45 -29.24 17.41
CA VAL A 237 11.49 -29.31 15.95
C VAL A 237 11.49 -27.90 15.37
N PHE A 238 12.43 -27.60 14.50
CA PHE A 238 12.62 -26.27 13.92
C PHE A 238 12.05 -26.21 12.51
N ALA A 239 11.31 -25.15 12.23
CA ALA A 239 10.51 -25.07 11.02
C ALA A 239 11.22 -24.46 9.81
N GLY A 240 12.24 -23.66 10.00
CA GLY A 240 12.83 -22.86 8.91
C GLY A 240 11.84 -21.83 8.34
N HIS A 241 10.98 -21.29 9.21
CA HIS A 241 9.92 -20.35 8.81
C HIS A 241 10.47 -18.94 8.64
N ASN A 242 11.05 -18.66 7.48
CA ASN A 242 11.58 -17.35 7.14
C ASN A 242 10.43 -16.41 6.73
N LEU A 243 10.47 -15.17 7.22
CA LEU A 243 9.44 -14.17 6.98
C LEU A 243 10.05 -12.82 6.59
N ILE A 244 9.47 -12.16 5.60
CA ILE A 244 9.81 -10.77 5.25
C ILE A 244 8.54 -9.96 5.20
N ALA A 245 8.47 -8.92 6.05
CA ALA A 245 7.33 -8.01 6.12
C ALA A 245 7.76 -6.55 5.88
N GLU A 246 6.86 -5.73 5.35
CA GLU A 246 7.03 -4.30 5.13
C GLU A 246 5.81 -3.53 5.59
N ASN A 247 5.96 -2.71 6.61
CA ASN A 247 4.87 -1.86 7.14
C ASN A 247 3.56 -2.65 7.35
N GLY A 248 3.66 -3.81 7.99
CA GLY A 248 2.53 -4.67 8.33
C GLY A 248 2.09 -5.66 7.26
N LYS A 249 2.59 -5.55 6.03
CA LYS A 249 2.29 -6.50 4.96
C LYS A 249 3.35 -7.59 4.90
N LEU A 250 2.93 -8.85 4.98
CA LEU A 250 3.81 -9.98 4.66
C LEU A 250 4.09 -9.97 3.15
N LEU A 251 5.36 -9.91 2.76
CA LEU A 251 5.78 -9.88 1.37
C LEU A 251 6.26 -11.24 0.87
N ALA A 252 6.99 -11.98 1.71
CA ALA A 252 7.48 -13.32 1.40
C ALA A 252 7.58 -14.16 2.66
N GLN A 253 7.40 -15.47 2.50
CA GLN A 253 7.64 -16.48 3.54
C GLN A 253 8.02 -17.80 2.90
N THR A 254 8.74 -18.64 3.64
CA THR A 254 9.01 -20.02 3.25
C THR A 254 7.91 -20.96 3.74
N ALA A 255 7.79 -22.12 3.12
CA ALA A 255 7.03 -23.22 3.68
C ALA A 255 7.71 -23.76 4.94
N LEU A 256 6.92 -24.33 5.85
CA LEU A 256 7.47 -24.97 7.06
C LEU A 256 8.26 -26.22 6.71
N PHE A 257 9.31 -26.48 7.47
CA PHE A 257 10.17 -27.67 7.36
C PHE A 257 10.91 -27.79 6.02
N THR A 258 11.27 -26.63 5.46
CA THR A 258 12.12 -26.55 4.25
C THR A 258 13.45 -25.86 4.54
N ASN A 259 14.43 -26.04 3.63
CA ASN A 259 15.69 -25.30 3.63
C ASN A 259 15.67 -24.30 2.47
N GLU A 260 14.69 -23.40 2.51
CA GLU A 260 14.42 -22.44 1.45
C GLU A 260 14.81 -21.01 1.86
N MET A 261 14.78 -20.14 0.90
CA MET A 261 15.01 -18.72 1.04
C MET A 261 13.73 -17.95 0.70
N ALA A 262 13.27 -17.12 1.61
CA ALA A 262 12.33 -16.07 1.30
C ALA A 262 13.12 -14.88 0.72
N ILE A 263 12.72 -14.39 -0.47
CA ILE A 263 13.36 -13.27 -1.15
C ILE A 263 12.31 -12.33 -1.72
N THR A 264 12.52 -11.03 -1.56
CA THR A 264 11.63 -9.98 -2.07
C THR A 264 12.33 -8.62 -2.02
N GLU A 265 11.63 -7.54 -2.41
CA GLU A 265 12.14 -6.18 -2.34
C GLU A 265 11.40 -5.36 -1.27
N LEU A 266 12.16 -4.57 -0.50
CA LEU A 266 11.65 -3.55 0.42
C LEU A 266 11.75 -2.17 -0.22
N ASP A 267 10.73 -1.31 -0.01
CA ASP A 267 10.71 0.07 -0.47
C ASP A 267 11.05 1.04 0.67
N VAL A 268 12.33 1.32 0.87
CA VAL A 268 12.78 2.18 1.97
C VAL A 268 12.36 3.64 1.79
N TYR A 269 12.14 4.12 0.56
CA TYR A 269 11.59 5.46 0.33
C TYR A 269 10.14 5.56 0.82
N ARG A 270 9.34 4.52 0.58
CA ARG A 270 7.99 4.43 1.10
C ARG A 270 7.98 4.44 2.62
N LEU A 271 8.83 3.64 3.27
CA LEU A 271 8.94 3.58 4.72
C LEU A 271 9.32 4.96 5.32
N ALA A 272 10.30 5.64 4.72
CA ALA A 272 10.69 6.98 5.13
C ALA A 272 9.56 8.03 4.91
N ALA A 273 8.81 7.92 3.81
CA ALA A 273 7.68 8.78 3.53
C ALA A 273 6.53 8.59 4.53
N GLU A 274 6.21 7.35 4.91
CA GLU A 274 5.19 7.03 5.93
C GLU A 274 5.57 7.65 7.28
N ARG A 275 6.81 7.48 7.73
CA ARG A 275 7.31 8.08 8.99
C ARG A 275 7.21 9.61 8.95
N ARG A 276 7.60 10.25 7.85
CA ARG A 276 7.53 11.71 7.67
C ARG A 276 6.11 12.27 7.74
N ARG A 277 5.13 11.49 7.24
CA ARG A 277 3.71 11.89 7.27
C ARG A 277 3.06 11.67 8.62
N THR A 278 3.59 10.77 9.43
CA THR A 278 3.06 10.44 10.75
C THR A 278 3.65 11.40 11.78
N THR A 279 2.93 12.47 12.09
CA THR A 279 3.40 13.55 12.99
C THR A 279 3.68 13.08 14.41
N THR A 280 3.17 11.93 14.84
CA THR A 280 3.45 11.27 16.12
C THR A 280 4.69 10.37 16.06
N TRP A 281 5.31 10.20 14.88
CA TRP A 281 6.58 9.49 14.77
C TRP A 281 7.66 10.36 15.42
N PRO A 282 8.45 9.82 16.38
CA PRO A 282 9.46 10.63 17.08
C PRO A 282 10.58 11.08 16.15
N THR A 283 11.19 12.19 16.45
CA THR A 283 12.46 12.59 15.80
C THR A 283 13.50 11.51 16.07
N ALA A 284 14.28 11.17 15.03
CA ALA A 284 15.30 10.13 15.16
C ALA A 284 16.29 10.46 16.29
N GLU A 285 16.36 9.58 17.28
CA GLU A 285 17.19 9.74 18.46
C GLU A 285 18.24 8.63 18.46
N ALA A 286 19.37 8.90 17.79
CA ALA A 286 20.50 7.99 17.69
C ALA A 286 21.55 8.20 18.81
N ALA A 287 21.21 8.94 19.87
CA ALA A 287 22.09 9.12 21.01
C ALA A 287 22.43 7.77 21.64
N GLY A 288 23.71 7.46 21.77
CA GLY A 288 24.21 6.18 22.27
C GLY A 288 24.38 5.10 21.18
N TYR A 289 23.91 5.34 19.94
CA TYR A 289 24.14 4.41 18.83
C TYR A 289 25.50 4.64 18.16
N THR A 290 26.17 3.55 17.84
CA THR A 290 27.34 3.57 16.95
C THR A 290 26.87 3.43 15.51
N VAL A 291 27.06 4.50 14.72
CA VAL A 291 26.71 4.54 13.31
C VAL A 291 27.84 3.97 12.47
N ILE A 292 27.56 2.92 11.72
CA ILE A 292 28.55 2.18 10.93
C ILE A 292 28.18 2.34 9.46
N PRO A 293 28.93 3.14 8.68
CA PRO A 293 28.66 3.31 7.26
C PRO A 293 29.16 2.13 6.43
N PHE A 294 28.36 1.75 5.42
CA PHE A 294 28.77 0.80 4.37
C PHE A 294 28.31 1.29 3.01
N SER A 295 28.83 0.72 1.94
CA SER A 295 28.55 1.15 0.56
C SER A 295 28.03 0.00 -0.30
N LEU A 296 27.00 0.26 -1.07
CA LEU A 296 26.45 -0.68 -2.06
C LEU A 296 26.32 -0.01 -3.42
N PRO A 297 26.58 -0.72 -4.54
CA PRO A 297 26.39 -0.13 -5.87
C PRO A 297 24.92 0.24 -6.11
N VAL A 298 24.69 1.48 -6.55
CA VAL A 298 23.34 1.94 -6.93
C VAL A 298 23.03 1.43 -8.34
N SER A 299 22.32 0.33 -8.42
CA SER A 299 21.77 -0.22 -9.66
C SER A 299 20.24 -0.24 -9.63
N GLU A 300 19.62 -0.42 -10.78
CA GLU A 300 18.19 -0.68 -10.83
C GLU A 300 17.90 -2.07 -10.26
N THR A 301 17.02 -2.14 -9.26
CA THR A 301 16.61 -3.40 -8.64
C THR A 301 15.50 -4.03 -9.48
N SER A 302 15.73 -5.23 -10.00
CA SER A 302 14.67 -6.00 -10.66
C SER A 302 13.64 -6.41 -9.62
N LEU A 303 12.41 -5.91 -9.76
CA LEU A 303 11.32 -6.20 -8.84
C LEU A 303 10.64 -7.52 -9.20
N THR A 304 10.53 -8.40 -8.21
CA THR A 304 9.79 -9.66 -8.30
C THR A 304 8.47 -9.62 -7.52
N ARG A 305 8.31 -8.63 -6.64
CA ARG A 305 7.08 -8.42 -5.88
C ARG A 305 5.93 -8.00 -6.79
N PHE A 306 4.73 -8.48 -6.47
CA PHE A 306 3.53 -8.08 -7.19
C PHE A 306 3.23 -6.60 -6.97
N ILE A 307 3.11 -5.86 -8.07
CA ILE A 307 2.63 -4.47 -8.09
C ILE A 307 1.19 -4.49 -8.56
N ASP A 308 0.28 -4.15 -7.67
CA ASP A 308 -1.16 -4.22 -7.95
C ASP A 308 -1.58 -3.10 -8.91
N PRO A 309 -2.14 -3.42 -10.09
CA PRO A 309 -2.65 -2.42 -11.03
C PRO A 309 -3.90 -1.70 -10.51
N HIS A 310 -4.61 -2.30 -9.54
CA HIS A 310 -5.83 -1.74 -8.95
C HIS A 310 -5.70 -1.56 -7.43
N PRO A 311 -4.81 -0.65 -6.96
CA PRO A 311 -4.41 -0.58 -5.55
C PRO A 311 -5.54 -0.17 -4.58
N PHE A 312 -6.67 0.28 -5.09
CA PHE A 312 -7.87 0.57 -4.32
C PHE A 312 -8.79 -0.64 -4.11
N VAL A 313 -8.57 -1.72 -4.90
CA VAL A 313 -9.44 -2.90 -4.91
C VAL A 313 -8.66 -4.11 -4.38
N PRO A 314 -9.13 -4.82 -3.35
CA PRO A 314 -8.47 -6.03 -2.88
C PRO A 314 -8.39 -7.11 -3.97
N ALA A 315 -7.23 -7.75 -4.10
CA ALA A 315 -7.03 -8.84 -5.06
C ALA A 315 -7.82 -10.09 -4.65
N ASP A 316 -7.87 -10.42 -3.35
CA ASP A 316 -8.63 -11.56 -2.82
C ASP A 316 -10.14 -11.32 -2.90
N SER A 317 -10.90 -12.34 -3.33
CA SER A 317 -12.35 -12.24 -3.56
C SER A 317 -13.15 -12.12 -2.26
N THR A 318 -12.74 -12.81 -1.20
CA THR A 318 -13.41 -12.78 0.11
C THR A 318 -13.17 -11.44 0.79
N GLU A 319 -11.92 -11.01 0.85
CA GLU A 319 -11.55 -9.69 1.37
C GLU A 319 -12.25 -8.56 0.60
N ARG A 320 -12.38 -8.71 -0.73
CA ARG A 320 -13.09 -7.74 -1.58
C ARG A 320 -14.57 -7.63 -1.22
N ARG A 321 -15.24 -8.77 -1.02
CA ARG A 321 -16.66 -8.78 -0.62
C ARG A 321 -16.89 -8.08 0.71
N GLU A 322 -16.11 -8.42 1.73
CA GLU A 322 -16.18 -7.79 3.06
C GLU A 322 -15.88 -6.28 2.97
N ARG A 323 -14.88 -5.88 2.18
CA ARG A 323 -14.55 -4.47 1.97
C ARG A 323 -15.63 -3.71 1.24
N CYS A 324 -16.23 -4.27 0.18
CA CYS A 324 -17.32 -3.63 -0.53
C CYS A 324 -18.50 -3.34 0.42
N GLU A 325 -18.86 -4.31 1.25
CA GLU A 325 -19.91 -4.14 2.24
C GLU A 325 -19.57 -3.06 3.28
N ALA A 326 -18.34 -3.06 3.80
CA ALA A 326 -17.87 -2.04 4.74
C ALA A 326 -17.85 -0.63 4.11
N ILE A 327 -17.45 -0.51 2.84
CA ILE A 327 -17.46 0.76 2.11
C ILE A 327 -18.87 1.30 1.96
N LEU A 328 -19.80 0.48 1.47
CA LEU A 328 -21.20 0.87 1.31
C LEU A 328 -21.84 1.27 2.65
N ALA A 329 -21.50 0.55 3.72
CA ALA A 329 -21.94 0.89 5.07
C ALA A 329 -21.39 2.26 5.53
N MET A 330 -20.09 2.54 5.34
CA MET A 330 -19.50 3.84 5.69
C MET A 330 -20.10 4.99 4.90
N GLN A 331 -20.34 4.81 3.60
CA GLN A 331 -20.99 5.82 2.76
C GLN A 331 -22.43 6.12 3.24
N ALA A 332 -23.20 5.05 3.47
CA ALA A 332 -24.59 5.14 3.95
C ALA A 332 -24.69 5.78 5.34
N GLU A 333 -23.84 5.40 6.28
CA GLU A 333 -23.82 5.98 7.62
C GLU A 333 -23.45 7.47 7.61
N GLY A 334 -22.53 7.89 6.75
CA GLY A 334 -22.20 9.30 6.56
C GLY A 334 -23.40 10.11 6.10
N LEU A 335 -24.12 9.64 5.08
CA LEU A 335 -25.34 10.29 4.59
C LEU A 335 -26.47 10.20 5.61
N ARG A 336 -26.69 9.04 6.23
CA ARG A 336 -27.67 8.84 7.30
C ARG A 336 -27.54 9.90 8.38
N ARG A 337 -26.32 10.08 8.90
CA ARG A 337 -26.07 11.08 9.95
C ARG A 337 -26.32 12.51 9.49
N ARG A 338 -26.03 12.84 8.24
CA ARG A 338 -26.31 14.16 7.66
C ARG A 338 -27.82 14.42 7.59
N LEU A 339 -28.58 13.46 7.05
CA LEU A 339 -30.05 13.55 6.93
C LEU A 339 -30.72 13.66 8.30
N GLU A 340 -30.29 12.84 9.27
CA GLU A 340 -30.78 12.88 10.65
C GLU A 340 -30.52 14.23 11.32
N HIS A 341 -29.30 14.78 11.17
CA HIS A 341 -28.92 16.03 11.80
C HIS A 341 -29.70 17.24 11.25
N ILE A 342 -29.87 17.29 9.94
CA ILE A 342 -30.58 18.38 9.29
C ILE A 342 -32.10 18.26 9.50
N GLY A 343 -32.60 17.05 9.69
CA GLY A 343 -34.03 16.78 9.81
C GLY A 343 -34.82 17.04 8.51
N CYS A 344 -34.11 17.03 7.35
CA CYS A 344 -34.79 17.27 6.08
C CYS A 344 -35.61 16.06 5.64
N PRO A 345 -36.84 16.30 5.10
CA PRO A 345 -37.74 15.22 4.69
C PRO A 345 -37.30 14.51 3.41
N THR A 346 -36.47 15.12 2.58
CA THR A 346 -36.20 14.64 1.22
C THR A 346 -34.70 14.70 0.91
N ALA A 347 -34.21 13.71 0.17
CA ALA A 347 -32.91 13.73 -0.51
C ALA A 347 -33.13 13.75 -2.02
N VAL A 348 -32.41 14.59 -2.74
CA VAL A 348 -32.54 14.77 -4.20
C VAL A 348 -31.24 14.35 -4.88
N LEU A 349 -31.33 13.59 -5.96
CA LEU A 349 -30.17 13.09 -6.71
C LEU A 349 -30.44 13.11 -8.21
N GLY A 350 -29.47 13.59 -8.99
CA GLY A 350 -29.49 13.46 -10.44
C GLY A 350 -29.14 12.03 -10.87
N ILE A 351 -30.06 11.35 -11.56
CA ILE A 351 -29.85 10.00 -12.07
C ILE A 351 -29.68 10.03 -13.60
N SER A 352 -28.47 9.69 -14.06
CA SER A 352 -28.15 9.60 -15.48
C SER A 352 -28.32 8.18 -16.04
N GLY A 353 -28.36 7.17 -15.18
CA GLY A 353 -28.23 5.77 -15.55
C GLY A 353 -26.78 5.30 -15.72
N GLY A 354 -25.81 6.13 -15.35
CA GLY A 354 -24.40 5.77 -15.29
C GLY A 354 -23.95 5.26 -13.91
N LEU A 355 -22.72 4.75 -13.83
CA LEU A 355 -22.16 4.07 -12.64
C LEU A 355 -22.20 4.93 -11.36
N ASP A 356 -21.80 6.20 -11.46
CA ASP A 356 -21.61 7.07 -10.28
C ASP A 356 -22.95 7.45 -9.65
N SER A 357 -23.92 7.81 -10.48
CA SER A 357 -25.29 8.13 -10.03
C SER A 357 -25.99 6.88 -9.49
N THR A 358 -25.71 5.71 -10.07
CA THR A 358 -26.21 4.42 -9.58
C THR A 358 -25.67 4.10 -8.19
N LEU A 359 -24.35 4.21 -7.99
CA LEU A 359 -23.73 3.99 -6.67
C LEU A 359 -24.29 4.96 -5.63
N ALA A 360 -24.39 6.26 -5.97
CA ALA A 360 -24.94 7.26 -5.07
C ALA A 360 -26.39 6.98 -4.69
N LEU A 361 -27.20 6.48 -5.63
CA LEU A 361 -28.59 6.09 -5.37
C LEU A 361 -28.68 4.87 -4.44
N LEU A 362 -27.86 3.82 -4.66
CA LEU A 362 -27.78 2.65 -3.79
C LEU A 362 -27.40 3.04 -2.35
N VAL A 363 -26.42 3.94 -2.21
CA VAL A 363 -26.00 4.48 -0.89
C VAL A 363 -27.13 5.27 -0.23
N ALA A 364 -27.84 6.11 -1.00
CA ALA A 364 -28.93 6.93 -0.48
C ALA A 364 -30.12 6.07 -0.01
N VAL A 365 -30.50 5.05 -0.78
CA VAL A 365 -31.53 4.07 -0.39
C VAL A 365 -31.14 3.38 0.91
N ARG A 366 -29.91 2.87 1.01
CA ARG A 366 -29.41 2.25 2.23
C ARG A 366 -29.41 3.20 3.44
N ALA A 367 -29.10 4.47 3.23
CA ALA A 367 -29.16 5.49 4.30
C ALA A 367 -30.60 5.72 4.81
N LEU A 368 -31.58 5.74 3.90
CA LEU A 368 -32.99 5.83 4.28
C LEU A 368 -33.50 4.58 5.01
N ASP A 369 -33.12 3.38 4.54
CA ASP A 369 -33.43 2.11 5.21
C ASP A 369 -32.90 2.10 6.64
N LEU A 370 -31.65 2.57 6.86
CA LEU A 370 -31.06 2.71 8.19
C LEU A 370 -31.76 3.72 9.09
N LEU A 371 -32.42 4.72 8.51
CA LEU A 371 -33.26 5.69 9.23
C LEU A 371 -34.67 5.19 9.50
N GLY A 372 -35.06 4.02 8.95
CA GLY A 372 -36.44 3.53 8.98
C GLY A 372 -37.41 4.45 8.20
N ARG A 373 -36.90 5.17 7.20
CA ARG A 373 -37.68 6.11 6.38
C ARG A 373 -38.11 5.46 5.07
N PRO A 374 -39.26 5.88 4.51
CA PRO A 374 -39.69 5.37 3.22
C PRO A 374 -38.70 5.76 2.12
N ARG A 375 -38.38 4.81 1.22
CA ARG A 375 -37.48 5.04 0.09
C ARG A 375 -38.00 6.10 -0.88
N THR A 376 -39.31 6.39 -0.86
CA THR A 376 -39.93 7.48 -1.61
C THR A 376 -39.49 8.89 -1.19
N ASP A 377 -38.83 9.01 0.00
CA ASP A 377 -38.18 10.26 0.42
C ASP A 377 -36.91 10.55 -0.41
N MET A 378 -36.42 9.58 -1.20
CA MET A 378 -35.41 9.78 -2.22
C MET A 378 -36.06 10.20 -3.53
N VAL A 379 -35.74 11.40 -4.00
CA VAL A 379 -36.21 11.94 -5.28
C VAL A 379 -35.05 11.85 -6.29
N ALA A 380 -35.08 10.84 -7.13
CA ALA A 380 -34.21 10.73 -8.28
C ALA A 380 -34.74 11.58 -9.45
N VAL A 381 -33.89 12.41 -10.03
CA VAL A 381 -34.29 13.29 -11.13
C VAL A 381 -33.49 12.91 -12.38
N THR A 382 -34.20 12.43 -13.41
CA THR A 382 -33.57 12.27 -14.73
C THR A 382 -33.82 13.54 -15.56
N MET A 383 -32.74 14.04 -16.18
CA MET A 383 -32.75 15.34 -16.86
C MET A 383 -32.25 15.19 -18.31
N PRO A 384 -33.10 14.66 -19.21
CA PRO A 384 -32.68 14.49 -20.61
C PRO A 384 -32.28 15.83 -21.23
N GLY A 385 -31.08 15.86 -21.79
CA GLY A 385 -30.49 16.93 -22.59
C GLY A 385 -30.29 16.48 -24.04
N PHE A 386 -29.31 17.08 -24.71
CA PHE A 386 -29.05 16.79 -26.13
C PHE A 386 -28.30 15.46 -26.37
N GLY A 387 -27.60 14.95 -25.38
CA GLY A 387 -26.77 13.72 -25.48
C GLY A 387 -27.34 12.48 -24.78
N THR A 388 -28.53 12.56 -24.19
CA THR A 388 -29.10 11.44 -23.41
C THR A 388 -29.59 10.33 -24.34
N THR A 389 -29.09 9.10 -24.14
CA THR A 389 -29.47 7.93 -24.94
C THR A 389 -30.75 7.25 -24.39
N SER A 390 -31.44 6.48 -25.23
CA SER A 390 -32.60 5.68 -24.79
C SER A 390 -32.25 4.62 -23.78
N ARG A 391 -31.07 4.01 -23.89
CA ARG A 391 -30.58 2.93 -22.99
C ARG A 391 -30.36 3.46 -21.58
N THR A 392 -29.61 4.55 -21.42
CA THR A 392 -29.31 5.13 -20.10
C THR A 392 -30.56 5.65 -19.42
N ARG A 393 -31.48 6.24 -20.16
CA ARG A 393 -32.79 6.64 -19.66
C ARG A 393 -33.61 5.46 -19.15
N SER A 394 -33.68 4.38 -19.93
CA SER A 394 -34.40 3.16 -19.54
C SER A 394 -33.79 2.53 -18.28
N ASN A 395 -32.46 2.49 -18.17
CA ASN A 395 -31.77 1.99 -16.98
C ASN A 395 -32.09 2.83 -15.74
N ALA A 396 -32.11 4.14 -15.85
CA ALA A 396 -32.47 5.03 -14.73
C ALA A 396 -33.93 4.79 -14.27
N GLU A 397 -34.88 4.65 -15.23
CA GLU A 397 -36.30 4.40 -14.94
C GLU A 397 -36.50 3.05 -14.23
N ILE A 398 -35.93 1.96 -14.76
CA ILE A 398 -36.02 0.61 -14.15
C ILE A 398 -35.35 0.57 -12.77
N LEU A 399 -34.17 1.17 -12.64
CA LEU A 399 -33.44 1.20 -11.38
C LEU A 399 -34.26 1.90 -10.28
N CYS A 400 -34.86 3.06 -10.58
CA CYS A 400 -35.69 3.80 -9.63
C CYS A 400 -36.96 3.03 -9.25
N GLU A 401 -37.63 2.41 -10.21
CA GLU A 401 -38.80 1.56 -9.96
C GLU A 401 -38.46 0.40 -9.01
N LYS A 402 -37.38 -0.33 -9.32
CA LYS A 402 -36.95 -1.50 -8.54
C LYS A 402 -36.49 -1.15 -7.14
N LEU A 403 -35.85 0.00 -6.95
CA LEU A 403 -35.46 0.50 -5.64
C LEU A 403 -36.61 1.13 -4.86
N GLY A 404 -37.75 1.41 -5.49
CA GLY A 404 -38.93 2.00 -4.86
C GLY A 404 -38.76 3.49 -4.51
N VAL A 405 -37.92 4.22 -5.27
CA VAL A 405 -37.69 5.65 -5.06
C VAL A 405 -38.57 6.50 -5.95
N THR A 406 -38.79 7.78 -5.57
CA THR A 406 -39.55 8.71 -6.39
C THR A 406 -38.73 9.17 -7.60
N LEU A 407 -39.21 8.89 -8.81
CA LEU A 407 -38.59 9.38 -10.04
C LEU A 407 -39.30 10.61 -10.60
N ARG A 408 -38.52 11.64 -10.97
CA ARG A 408 -38.99 12.82 -11.71
C ARG A 408 -38.21 12.96 -13.02
N THR A 409 -38.91 13.30 -14.10
CA THR A 409 -38.29 13.62 -15.40
C THR A 409 -38.42 15.09 -15.68
N VAL A 410 -37.30 15.79 -15.88
CA VAL A 410 -37.27 17.23 -16.21
C VAL A 410 -36.39 17.42 -17.45
N SER A 411 -36.98 17.75 -18.59
CA SER A 411 -36.21 18.07 -19.79
C SER A 411 -35.56 19.45 -19.65
N ILE A 412 -34.24 19.49 -19.81
CA ILE A 412 -33.46 20.74 -19.75
C ILE A 412 -33.29 21.43 -21.12
N ALA A 413 -33.69 20.77 -22.21
CA ALA A 413 -33.38 21.22 -23.56
C ALA A 413 -33.92 22.63 -23.90
N ALA A 414 -35.13 22.95 -23.43
CA ALA A 414 -35.73 24.28 -23.69
C ALA A 414 -34.99 25.39 -22.93
N ALA A 415 -34.67 25.15 -21.64
CA ALA A 415 -33.96 26.13 -20.81
C ALA A 415 -32.53 26.37 -21.33
N VAL A 416 -31.82 25.32 -21.72
CA VAL A 416 -30.48 25.44 -22.31
C VAL A 416 -30.50 26.19 -23.64
N ARG A 417 -31.49 25.96 -24.52
CA ARG A 417 -31.61 26.72 -25.76
C ARG A 417 -31.88 28.19 -25.49
N GLN A 418 -32.74 28.52 -24.54
CA GLN A 418 -32.98 29.91 -24.15
C GLN A 418 -31.68 30.53 -23.63
N HIS A 419 -30.97 29.83 -22.79
CA HIS A 419 -29.68 30.29 -22.28
C HIS A 419 -28.64 30.54 -23.40
N PHE A 420 -28.56 29.66 -24.41
CA PHE A 420 -27.68 29.88 -25.57
C PHE A 420 -28.08 31.17 -26.33
N GLN A 421 -29.35 31.40 -26.53
CA GLN A 421 -29.84 32.66 -27.16
C GLN A 421 -29.43 33.87 -26.33
N ASP A 422 -29.61 33.84 -25.02
CA ASP A 422 -29.33 34.95 -24.11
C ASP A 422 -27.83 35.33 -24.10
N ILE A 423 -26.94 34.34 -24.22
CA ILE A 423 -25.49 34.58 -24.25
C ILE A 423 -24.89 34.68 -25.66
N GLY A 424 -25.72 34.53 -26.71
CA GLY A 424 -25.28 34.61 -28.10
C GLY A 424 -24.46 33.40 -28.57
N HIS A 425 -24.64 32.20 -27.96
CA HIS A 425 -23.97 30.96 -28.35
C HIS A 425 -24.76 30.24 -29.45
N ASP A 426 -24.05 29.77 -30.49
CA ASP A 426 -24.67 28.94 -31.54
C ASP A 426 -24.77 27.48 -31.09
N GLU A 427 -26.00 26.93 -31.02
CA GLU A 427 -26.28 25.53 -30.65
C GLU A 427 -25.51 24.50 -31.50
N LYS A 428 -25.06 24.87 -32.70
CA LYS A 428 -24.28 24.01 -33.59
C LYS A 428 -22.81 23.87 -33.17
N VAL A 429 -22.33 24.76 -32.31
CA VAL A 429 -20.94 24.75 -31.82
C VAL A 429 -20.89 23.93 -30.53
N THR A 430 -20.47 22.69 -30.64
CA THR A 430 -20.38 21.73 -29.53
C THR A 430 -19.07 21.86 -28.74
N ASP A 431 -18.81 23.03 -28.20
CA ASP A 431 -17.64 23.38 -27.41
C ASP A 431 -17.88 23.23 -25.90
N VAL A 432 -16.90 23.64 -25.08
CA VAL A 432 -16.99 23.60 -23.62
C VAL A 432 -18.17 24.42 -23.07
N THR A 433 -18.65 25.46 -23.78
CA THR A 433 -19.81 26.24 -23.40
C THR A 433 -21.08 25.43 -23.54
N TYR A 434 -21.19 24.70 -24.65
CA TYR A 434 -22.29 23.78 -24.92
C TYR A 434 -22.44 22.69 -23.85
N GLU A 435 -21.34 22.07 -23.46
CA GLU A 435 -21.33 21.05 -22.42
C GLU A 435 -21.63 21.62 -21.03
N ASN A 436 -20.92 22.68 -20.64
CA ASN A 436 -21.04 23.28 -19.32
C ASN A 436 -22.42 23.92 -19.05
N ALA A 437 -23.08 24.47 -20.06
CA ALA A 437 -24.41 25.01 -19.91
C ALA A 437 -25.44 23.94 -19.50
N GLN A 438 -25.37 22.76 -20.15
CA GLN A 438 -26.22 21.62 -19.79
C GLN A 438 -25.95 21.11 -18.37
N ALA A 439 -24.65 20.96 -17.99
CA ALA A 439 -24.27 20.48 -16.67
C ALA A 439 -24.76 21.45 -15.56
N ARG A 440 -24.63 22.76 -15.77
CA ARG A 440 -25.10 23.77 -14.80
C ARG A 440 -26.63 23.82 -14.71
N GLU A 441 -27.35 23.70 -15.82
CA GLU A 441 -28.79 23.61 -15.81
C GLU A 441 -29.31 22.41 -15.02
N ARG A 442 -28.68 21.23 -15.19
CA ARG A 442 -28.98 20.04 -14.37
C ARG A 442 -28.81 20.34 -12.89
N THR A 443 -27.71 20.97 -12.50
CA THR A 443 -27.46 21.32 -11.10
C THR A 443 -28.45 22.32 -10.55
N GLN A 444 -28.80 23.34 -11.30
CA GLN A 444 -29.84 24.33 -10.92
C GLN A 444 -31.17 23.63 -10.65
N VAL A 445 -31.64 22.79 -11.57
CA VAL A 445 -32.87 22.00 -11.41
C VAL A 445 -32.86 21.16 -10.12
N LEU A 446 -31.75 20.48 -9.81
CA LEU A 446 -31.63 19.68 -8.59
C LEU A 446 -31.70 20.53 -7.32
N MET A 447 -31.02 21.67 -7.30
CA MET A 447 -30.99 22.58 -6.15
C MET A 447 -32.39 23.19 -5.90
N ASP A 448 -33.09 23.59 -6.95
CA ASP A 448 -34.43 24.16 -6.83
C ASP A 448 -35.47 23.12 -6.40
N ILE A 449 -35.39 21.89 -6.91
CA ILE A 449 -36.24 20.78 -6.43
C ILE A 449 -35.96 20.48 -4.95
N ALA A 450 -34.68 20.47 -4.53
CA ALA A 450 -34.36 20.30 -3.14
C ALA A 450 -34.96 21.42 -2.25
N ASN A 451 -34.89 22.67 -2.69
CA ASN A 451 -35.52 23.79 -2.00
C ASN A 451 -37.05 23.65 -1.90
N GLN A 452 -37.72 23.27 -3.00
CA GLN A 452 -39.18 23.05 -3.01
C GLN A 452 -39.63 21.96 -2.02
N GLN A 453 -38.75 20.96 -1.78
CA GLN A 453 -39.08 19.79 -0.94
C GLN A 453 -38.41 19.82 0.43
N ASN A 454 -37.79 20.93 0.83
CA ASN A 454 -36.99 21.03 2.06
C ASN A 454 -35.94 19.93 2.17
N GLY A 455 -35.32 19.58 1.06
CA GLY A 455 -34.34 18.49 0.96
C GLY A 455 -32.92 18.96 0.76
N ILE A 456 -32.02 17.99 0.57
CA ILE A 456 -30.63 18.23 0.19
C ILE A 456 -30.29 17.53 -1.11
N VAL A 457 -29.32 18.08 -1.86
CA VAL A 457 -28.75 17.44 -3.06
C VAL A 457 -27.63 16.52 -2.67
N VAL A 458 -27.74 15.24 -3.06
CA VAL A 458 -26.69 14.21 -2.90
C VAL A 458 -25.81 14.20 -4.15
N GLY A 459 -24.51 14.38 -3.97
CA GLY A 459 -23.53 14.41 -5.05
C GLY A 459 -23.07 13.02 -5.50
N THR A 460 -22.83 12.90 -6.79
CA THR A 460 -22.45 11.65 -7.45
C THR A 460 -20.99 11.57 -7.88
N GLY A 461 -20.27 12.71 -7.93
CA GLY A 461 -18.89 12.78 -8.40
C GLY A 461 -17.93 11.92 -7.60
N ASP A 462 -17.08 11.17 -8.29
CA ASP A 462 -16.12 10.23 -7.72
C ASP A 462 -14.72 10.84 -7.53
N LEU A 463 -13.84 10.11 -6.86
CA LEU A 463 -12.47 10.54 -6.55
C LEU A 463 -11.62 10.76 -7.80
N SER A 464 -11.78 9.95 -8.84
CA SER A 464 -10.99 10.02 -10.08
C SER A 464 -11.34 11.26 -10.89
N GLU A 465 -12.64 11.57 -10.98
CA GLU A 465 -13.13 12.81 -11.59
C GLU A 465 -12.62 14.05 -10.84
N LEU A 466 -12.65 14.00 -9.52
CA LEU A 466 -12.11 15.08 -8.67
C LEU A 466 -10.60 15.24 -8.85
N ALA A 467 -9.84 14.14 -9.01
CA ALA A 467 -8.41 14.20 -9.25
C ALA A 467 -8.07 14.88 -10.58
N LEU A 468 -8.78 14.51 -11.65
CA LEU A 468 -8.57 15.03 -12.99
C LEU A 468 -9.26 16.39 -13.23
N GLY A 469 -10.15 16.81 -12.29
CA GLY A 469 -11.04 17.95 -12.48
C GLY A 469 -11.99 17.74 -13.66
N TRP A 470 -12.39 16.50 -13.92
CA TRP A 470 -13.32 16.12 -14.99
C TRP A 470 -14.75 16.28 -14.50
N ALA A 471 -15.12 17.52 -14.25
CA ALA A 471 -16.43 17.96 -13.82
C ALA A 471 -16.60 19.44 -14.17
N THR A 472 -17.82 19.87 -14.46
CA THR A 472 -18.13 21.27 -14.71
C THR A 472 -18.13 22.06 -13.41
N TYR A 473 -17.26 23.08 -13.32
CA TYR A 473 -17.25 23.98 -12.16
C TYR A 473 -18.60 24.66 -11.96
N ASN A 474 -19.09 24.64 -10.74
CA ASN A 474 -20.43 25.09 -10.36
C ASN A 474 -21.56 24.40 -11.16
N GLY A 475 -21.31 23.16 -11.52
CA GLY A 475 -22.24 22.23 -12.15
C GLY A 475 -22.28 20.91 -11.39
N ASP A 476 -22.04 19.82 -12.08
CA ASP A 476 -22.07 18.47 -11.54
C ASP A 476 -21.06 18.19 -10.40
N HIS A 477 -20.01 19.00 -10.24
CA HIS A 477 -19.09 18.91 -9.11
C HIS A 477 -19.68 19.43 -7.79
N MET A 478 -20.82 20.16 -7.82
CA MET A 478 -21.44 20.77 -6.64
C MET A 478 -22.61 19.95 -6.12
N SER A 479 -22.67 19.81 -4.82
CA SER A 479 -23.77 19.18 -4.09
C SER A 479 -23.75 19.63 -2.63
N MET A 480 -24.74 19.20 -1.85
CA MET A 480 -24.78 19.49 -0.41
C MET A 480 -24.11 18.39 0.41
N TYR A 481 -23.95 17.17 -0.16
CA TYR A 481 -23.19 16.06 0.42
C TYR A 481 -22.74 15.09 -0.68
N GLY A 482 -21.43 14.89 -0.85
CA GLY A 482 -20.84 14.03 -1.88
C GLY A 482 -20.52 12.64 -1.36
N VAL A 483 -21.37 11.65 -1.63
CA VAL A 483 -21.22 10.29 -1.09
C VAL A 483 -20.07 9.51 -1.74
N ASN A 484 -19.72 9.79 -2.99
CA ASN A 484 -18.69 9.08 -3.75
C ASN A 484 -17.31 9.78 -3.76
N GLY A 485 -17.17 10.95 -3.11
CA GLY A 485 -15.98 11.79 -3.23
C GLY A 485 -14.66 11.16 -2.79
N SER A 486 -14.67 10.01 -2.11
CA SER A 486 -13.49 9.22 -1.76
C SER A 486 -13.44 7.85 -2.44
N ILE A 487 -14.30 7.59 -3.41
CA ILE A 487 -14.37 6.32 -4.14
C ILE A 487 -13.80 6.53 -5.55
N PRO A 488 -12.68 5.89 -5.94
CA PRO A 488 -12.16 5.99 -7.30
C PRO A 488 -13.01 5.22 -8.30
N LYS A 489 -12.98 5.61 -9.57
CA LYS A 489 -13.78 5.04 -10.66
C LYS A 489 -13.62 3.52 -10.77
N THR A 490 -12.41 3.02 -10.60
CA THR A 490 -12.15 1.57 -10.61
C THR A 490 -12.93 0.85 -9.50
N LEU A 491 -13.00 1.43 -8.30
CA LEU A 491 -13.72 0.85 -7.17
C LEU A 491 -15.25 1.01 -7.30
N VAL A 492 -15.75 2.09 -7.92
CA VAL A 492 -17.19 2.28 -8.21
C VAL A 492 -17.75 1.06 -8.96
N ARG A 493 -17.04 0.57 -9.99
CA ARG A 493 -17.45 -0.62 -10.75
C ARG A 493 -17.60 -1.86 -9.86
N TYR A 494 -16.67 -2.07 -8.93
CA TYR A 494 -16.72 -3.21 -8.01
C TYR A 494 -17.85 -3.11 -6.99
N LEU A 495 -18.16 -1.90 -6.52
CA LEU A 495 -19.27 -1.67 -5.57
C LEU A 495 -20.63 -1.90 -6.25
N VAL A 496 -20.82 -1.42 -7.47
CA VAL A 496 -22.05 -1.67 -8.25
C VAL A 496 -22.19 -3.16 -8.59
N ARG A 497 -21.08 -3.82 -8.95
CA ARG A 497 -21.06 -5.28 -9.18
C ARG A 497 -21.39 -6.05 -7.90
N HIS A 498 -20.82 -5.67 -6.76
CA HIS A 498 -21.14 -6.27 -5.48
C HIS A 498 -22.65 -6.15 -5.15
N ALA A 499 -23.25 -4.98 -5.41
CA ALA A 499 -24.68 -4.78 -5.24
C ALA A 499 -25.51 -5.69 -6.18
N ALA A 500 -25.08 -5.87 -7.43
CA ALA A 500 -25.72 -6.80 -8.37
C ALA A 500 -25.60 -8.26 -7.91
N ASP A 501 -24.39 -8.66 -7.48
CA ASP A 501 -24.08 -10.04 -7.06
C ASP A 501 -24.82 -10.46 -5.76
N THR A 502 -25.17 -9.47 -4.92
CA THR A 502 -25.82 -9.72 -3.61
C THR A 502 -27.29 -9.36 -3.58
N CYS A 503 -27.85 -8.94 -4.71
CA CYS A 503 -29.25 -8.55 -4.82
C CYS A 503 -30.18 -9.77 -4.96
N ASP A 504 -31.26 -9.82 -4.22
CA ASP A 504 -32.29 -10.87 -4.31
C ASP A 504 -33.28 -10.65 -5.47
N ASP A 505 -33.38 -9.41 -6.01
CA ASP A 505 -34.25 -9.07 -7.16
C ASP A 505 -33.46 -9.26 -8.48
N GLU A 506 -33.79 -10.31 -9.23
CA GLU A 506 -33.13 -10.63 -10.52
C GLU A 506 -33.22 -9.49 -11.54
N ALA A 507 -34.33 -8.74 -11.54
CA ALA A 507 -34.50 -7.61 -12.47
C ALA A 507 -33.65 -6.41 -12.07
N LEU A 508 -33.48 -6.15 -10.77
CA LEU A 508 -32.54 -5.14 -10.27
C LEU A 508 -31.08 -5.57 -10.57
N ALA A 509 -30.73 -6.82 -10.36
CA ALA A 509 -29.41 -7.34 -10.72
C ALA A 509 -29.13 -7.17 -12.23
N ALA A 510 -30.08 -7.50 -13.09
CA ALA A 510 -29.93 -7.37 -14.54
C ALA A 510 -29.68 -5.93 -14.99
N VAL A 511 -30.39 -4.95 -14.45
CA VAL A 511 -30.16 -3.52 -14.80
C VAL A 511 -28.83 -3.02 -14.27
N LEU A 512 -28.37 -3.48 -13.08
CA LEU A 512 -27.04 -3.14 -12.55
C LEU A 512 -25.92 -3.71 -13.43
N TYR A 513 -26.05 -4.92 -13.97
CA TYR A 513 -25.10 -5.49 -14.94
C TYR A 513 -25.13 -4.73 -16.27
N ASP A 514 -26.31 -4.31 -16.78
CA ASP A 514 -26.38 -3.50 -18.00
C ASP A 514 -25.69 -2.13 -17.82
N ILE A 515 -25.82 -1.51 -16.64
CA ILE A 515 -25.10 -0.27 -16.29
C ILE A 515 -23.58 -0.50 -16.26
N LEU A 516 -23.12 -1.64 -15.72
CA LEU A 516 -21.69 -2.02 -15.71
C LEU A 516 -21.11 -2.19 -17.12
N ASP A 517 -21.93 -2.61 -18.09
CA ASP A 517 -21.53 -2.83 -19.48
C ASP A 517 -21.68 -1.55 -20.34
N THR A 518 -22.20 -0.48 -19.77
CA THR A 518 -22.34 0.80 -20.47
C THR A 518 -21.02 1.59 -20.40
N PRO A 519 -20.50 2.12 -21.52
CA PRO A 519 -19.30 2.96 -21.53
C PRO A 519 -19.50 4.25 -20.72
N VAL A 520 -18.42 4.67 -20.04
CA VAL A 520 -18.44 5.94 -19.27
C VAL A 520 -18.45 7.13 -20.22
N SER A 521 -19.49 7.95 -20.13
CA SER A 521 -19.67 9.17 -20.94
C SER A 521 -20.39 10.23 -20.13
N PRO A 522 -20.08 11.54 -20.31
CA PRO A 522 -20.81 12.64 -19.69
C PRO A 522 -22.19 12.88 -20.34
N GLU A 523 -22.50 12.26 -21.49
CA GLU A 523 -23.74 12.38 -22.26
C GLU A 523 -24.18 13.85 -22.49
N LEU A 524 -23.22 14.72 -22.81
CA LEU A 524 -23.44 16.14 -23.08
C LEU A 524 -23.44 16.45 -24.57
N LEU A 525 -22.74 15.68 -25.39
CA LEU A 525 -22.75 15.78 -26.85
C LEU A 525 -23.84 14.93 -27.46
N PRO A 526 -24.44 15.35 -28.59
CA PRO A 526 -25.43 14.55 -29.32
C PRO A 526 -24.85 13.15 -29.65
N ALA A 527 -25.71 12.13 -29.55
CA ALA A 527 -25.33 10.77 -29.98
C ALA A 527 -25.05 10.73 -31.49
N GLU A 528 -24.24 9.78 -31.94
CA GLU A 528 -24.05 9.48 -33.36
C GLU A 528 -25.37 9.07 -34.02
N GLU A 529 -25.44 9.12 -35.36
CA GLU A 529 -26.67 8.80 -36.11
C GLU A 529 -27.18 7.37 -35.84
N ASP A 530 -26.30 6.44 -35.47
CA ASP A 530 -26.63 5.06 -35.09
C ASP A 530 -27.05 4.89 -33.61
N GLY A 531 -27.10 5.99 -32.84
CA GLY A 531 -27.44 5.99 -31.42
C GLY A 531 -26.27 5.60 -30.50
N THR A 532 -25.05 5.47 -31.03
CA THR A 532 -23.86 5.23 -30.20
C THR A 532 -23.39 6.48 -29.49
N ILE A 533 -22.68 6.30 -28.36
CA ILE A 533 -22.14 7.40 -27.57
C ILE A 533 -21.00 8.07 -28.34
N ALA A 534 -21.20 9.34 -28.72
CA ALA A 534 -20.23 10.13 -29.51
C ALA A 534 -18.93 10.41 -28.77
N GLN A 535 -18.95 10.46 -27.42
CA GLN A 535 -17.81 10.85 -26.62
C GLN A 535 -17.57 9.86 -25.48
N LYS A 536 -16.45 9.12 -25.54
CA LYS A 536 -15.98 8.32 -24.40
C LYS A 536 -14.99 9.15 -23.58
N THR A 537 -15.24 9.26 -22.30
CA THR A 537 -14.38 10.04 -21.39
C THR A 537 -12.94 9.58 -21.44
N GLU A 538 -12.71 8.26 -21.48
CA GLU A 538 -11.35 7.70 -21.48
C GLU A 538 -10.54 8.00 -22.74
N ASP A 539 -11.18 8.29 -23.87
CA ASP A 539 -10.48 8.71 -25.09
C ASP A 539 -9.85 10.11 -24.95
N LEU A 540 -10.46 10.96 -24.13
CA LEU A 540 -10.04 12.33 -23.90
C LEU A 540 -9.07 12.49 -22.74
N VAL A 541 -9.35 11.88 -21.61
CA VAL A 541 -8.57 12.04 -20.38
C VAL A 541 -7.63 10.87 -20.14
N GLY A 542 -7.83 9.71 -20.76
CA GLY A 542 -7.11 8.48 -20.57
C GLY A 542 -7.82 7.46 -19.68
N PRO A 543 -7.34 6.21 -19.65
CA PRO A 543 -7.92 5.14 -18.85
C PRO A 543 -7.92 5.45 -17.37
N TYR A 544 -9.08 5.36 -16.73
CA TYR A 544 -9.21 5.61 -15.30
C TYR A 544 -8.35 4.68 -14.44
N GLU A 545 -8.12 3.44 -14.86
CA GLU A 545 -7.25 2.54 -14.11
C GLU A 545 -5.80 3.04 -13.99
N LEU A 546 -5.28 3.71 -15.02
CA LEU A 546 -3.97 4.36 -14.96
C LEU A 546 -4.00 5.57 -14.02
N HIS A 547 -5.03 6.40 -14.11
CA HIS A 547 -5.16 7.59 -13.26
C HIS A 547 -5.35 7.24 -11.78
N ASP A 548 -6.13 6.22 -11.47
CA ASP A 548 -6.31 5.71 -10.11
C ASP A 548 -5.00 5.15 -9.55
N PHE A 549 -4.24 4.42 -10.36
CA PHE A 549 -2.90 3.96 -10.00
C PHE A 549 -1.94 5.13 -9.71
N PHE A 550 -1.91 6.14 -10.59
CA PHE A 550 -1.07 7.33 -10.40
C PHE A 550 -1.47 8.10 -9.15
N LEU A 551 -2.77 8.32 -8.96
CA LEU A 551 -3.33 9.01 -7.80
C LEU A 551 -2.95 8.30 -6.50
N TYR A 552 -3.11 6.98 -6.46
CA TYR A 552 -2.77 6.19 -5.27
C TYR A 552 -1.30 6.35 -4.88
N HIS A 553 -0.40 6.13 -5.82
CA HIS A 553 1.03 6.21 -5.56
C HIS A 553 1.50 7.63 -5.25
N PHE A 554 0.91 8.63 -5.91
CA PHE A 554 1.23 10.04 -5.67
C PHE A 554 0.74 10.51 -4.30
N ILE A 555 -0.53 10.31 -3.98
CA ILE A 555 -1.13 10.84 -2.74
C ILE A 555 -0.79 9.96 -1.54
N ARG A 556 -0.93 8.63 -1.67
CA ARG A 556 -0.76 7.73 -0.54
C ARG A 556 0.70 7.58 -0.12
N TYR A 557 1.61 7.53 -1.07
CA TYR A 557 3.02 7.26 -0.81
C TYR A 557 3.98 8.41 -1.14
N GLY A 558 3.50 9.46 -1.79
CA GLY A 558 4.35 10.57 -2.21
C GLY A 558 5.43 10.16 -3.23
N CYS A 559 5.11 9.17 -4.07
CA CYS A 559 6.06 8.70 -5.08
C CYS A 559 6.37 9.79 -6.09
N PRO A 560 7.65 10.00 -6.45
CA PRO A 560 8.02 10.91 -7.53
C PRO A 560 7.58 10.34 -8.90
N PRO A 561 7.40 11.21 -9.93
CA PRO A 561 6.88 10.82 -11.25
C PRO A 561 7.62 9.65 -11.90
N ARG A 562 8.95 9.63 -11.85
CA ARG A 562 9.76 8.53 -12.42
C ARG A 562 9.50 7.19 -11.74
N LYS A 563 9.29 7.19 -10.43
CA LYS A 563 8.96 5.98 -9.68
C LYS A 563 7.55 5.48 -10.03
N ILE A 564 6.58 6.41 -10.17
CA ILE A 564 5.22 6.06 -10.59
C ILE A 564 5.22 5.42 -11.97
N LEU A 565 5.98 5.99 -12.92
CA LEU A 565 6.14 5.42 -14.26
C LEU A 565 6.70 4.00 -14.20
N HIS A 566 7.80 3.79 -13.48
CA HIS A 566 8.42 2.47 -13.32
C HIS A 566 7.46 1.43 -12.73
N LEU A 567 6.72 1.80 -11.69
CA LEU A 567 5.73 0.91 -11.07
C LEU A 567 4.56 0.61 -12.01
N ALA A 568 4.10 1.61 -12.79
CA ALA A 568 3.03 1.42 -13.76
C ALA A 568 3.44 0.50 -14.93
N GLU A 569 4.67 0.62 -15.42
CA GLU A 569 5.21 -0.30 -16.44
C GLU A 569 5.17 -1.77 -16.00
N LEU A 570 5.45 -2.02 -14.71
CA LEU A 570 5.37 -3.36 -14.13
C LEU A 570 3.92 -3.81 -13.90
N ALA A 571 3.10 -2.94 -13.33
CA ALA A 571 1.72 -3.25 -12.98
C ALA A 571 0.84 -3.51 -14.21
N PHE A 572 1.10 -2.82 -15.30
CA PHE A 572 0.32 -2.89 -16.53
C PHE A 572 1.07 -3.56 -17.69
N ALA A 573 2.10 -4.35 -17.40
CA ALA A 573 2.85 -5.08 -18.41
C ALA A 573 1.92 -5.90 -19.32
N GLY A 574 2.08 -5.76 -20.64
CA GLY A 574 1.24 -6.41 -21.64
C GLY A 574 -0.14 -5.75 -21.90
N ARG A 575 -0.53 -4.71 -21.14
CA ARG A 575 -1.77 -3.93 -21.36
C ARG A 575 -1.50 -2.57 -21.97
N TYR A 576 -0.51 -1.85 -21.48
CA TYR A 576 -0.09 -0.53 -21.97
C TYR A 576 1.42 -0.52 -22.21
N ASP A 577 1.83 0.10 -23.28
CA ASP A 577 3.23 0.38 -23.52
C ASP A 577 3.71 1.61 -22.72
N ARG A 578 5.03 1.76 -22.62
CA ARG A 578 5.66 2.88 -21.92
C ARG A 578 5.19 4.25 -22.43
N THR A 579 5.00 4.38 -23.75
CA THR A 579 4.60 5.63 -24.40
C THR A 579 3.20 6.06 -23.95
N ALA A 580 2.26 5.11 -23.93
CA ALA A 580 0.90 5.35 -23.45
C ALA A 580 0.90 5.71 -21.96
N ILE A 581 1.62 4.97 -21.11
CA ILE A 581 1.70 5.26 -19.67
C ILE A 581 2.29 6.65 -19.44
N LEU A 582 3.39 6.99 -20.12
CA LEU A 582 4.05 8.30 -19.99
C LEU A 582 3.15 9.45 -20.46
N LYS A 583 2.43 9.28 -21.58
CA LYS A 583 1.43 10.25 -22.07
C LYS A 583 0.39 10.56 -21.00
N TRP A 584 -0.21 9.52 -20.41
CA TRP A 584 -1.27 9.70 -19.45
C TRP A 584 -0.77 10.15 -18.06
N LEU A 585 0.44 9.78 -17.67
CA LEU A 585 1.07 10.30 -16.46
C LEU A 585 1.35 11.82 -16.56
N ARG A 586 1.83 12.29 -17.71
CA ARG A 586 1.98 13.73 -17.99
C ARG A 586 0.62 14.45 -17.97
N THR A 587 -0.40 13.84 -18.54
CA THR A 587 -1.77 14.37 -18.52
C THR A 587 -2.32 14.42 -17.10
N PHE A 588 -2.12 13.37 -16.29
CA PHE A 588 -2.49 13.33 -14.89
C PHE A 588 -1.91 14.51 -14.12
N PHE A 589 -0.60 14.72 -14.16
CA PHE A 589 0.03 15.82 -13.41
C PHE A 589 -0.45 17.19 -13.87
N ARG A 590 -0.56 17.43 -15.19
CA ARG A 590 -1.10 18.71 -15.69
C ARG A 590 -2.50 18.97 -15.15
N ARG A 591 -3.41 18.04 -15.32
CA ARG A 591 -4.79 18.20 -14.89
C ARG A 591 -4.91 18.29 -13.38
N PHE A 592 -4.21 17.42 -12.65
CA PHE A 592 -4.24 17.42 -11.19
C PHE A 592 -3.86 18.79 -10.60
N PHE A 593 -2.84 19.44 -11.13
CA PHE A 593 -2.44 20.78 -10.68
C PHE A 593 -3.36 21.88 -11.20
N GLN A 594 -3.64 21.92 -12.49
CA GLN A 594 -4.46 22.98 -13.11
C GLN A 594 -5.90 23.02 -12.60
N GLN A 595 -6.43 21.89 -12.18
CA GLN A 595 -7.83 21.77 -11.74
C GLN A 595 -8.00 21.84 -10.21
N GLN A 596 -6.96 22.21 -9.47
CA GLN A 596 -7.02 22.32 -8.01
C GLN A 596 -8.12 23.28 -7.53
N PHE A 597 -8.36 24.38 -8.22
CA PHE A 597 -9.39 25.35 -7.85
C PHE A 597 -10.81 24.73 -7.72
N LYS A 598 -11.10 23.67 -8.48
CA LYS A 598 -12.36 22.93 -8.35
C LYS A 598 -12.44 22.17 -7.03
N ARG A 599 -11.30 21.64 -6.56
CA ARG A 599 -11.24 20.90 -5.30
C ARG A 599 -11.31 21.79 -4.05
N SER A 600 -10.97 23.06 -4.19
CA SER A 600 -11.01 24.01 -3.07
C SER A 600 -12.39 24.23 -2.47
N CYS A 601 -13.45 23.98 -3.25
CA CYS A 601 -14.85 24.15 -2.85
C CYS A 601 -15.65 22.84 -2.82
N LEU A 602 -14.98 21.68 -2.66
CA LEU A 602 -15.67 20.39 -2.59
C LEU A 602 -16.66 20.32 -1.43
N PRO A 603 -17.86 19.74 -1.66
CA PRO A 603 -18.82 19.46 -0.61
C PRO A 603 -18.26 18.50 0.44
N ASP A 604 -18.94 18.44 1.59
CA ASP A 604 -18.67 17.41 2.58
C ASP A 604 -19.01 16.03 2.01
N GLY A 605 -18.31 15.02 2.51
CA GLY A 605 -18.53 13.62 2.17
C GLY A 605 -17.72 12.69 3.06
N PRO A 606 -18.05 11.40 3.13
CA PRO A 606 -17.36 10.46 4.00
C PRO A 606 -15.96 10.13 3.47
N LYS A 607 -14.97 10.08 4.37
CA LYS A 607 -13.68 9.49 4.06
C LYS A 607 -13.77 7.98 4.21
N VAL A 608 -13.66 7.26 3.11
CA VAL A 608 -13.78 5.80 3.08
C VAL A 608 -12.42 5.11 2.97
N GLY A 609 -11.56 5.58 2.08
CA GLY A 609 -10.25 5.00 1.83
C GLY A 609 -9.09 5.81 2.41
N SER A 610 -7.86 5.29 2.21
CA SER A 610 -6.63 5.96 2.64
C SER A 610 -6.24 7.17 1.78
N VAL A 611 -6.92 7.40 0.65
CA VAL A 611 -6.72 8.52 -0.28
C VAL A 611 -8.03 9.28 -0.42
N THR A 612 -8.01 10.57 -0.13
CA THR A 612 -9.09 11.51 -0.45
C THR A 612 -8.49 12.86 -0.88
N LEU A 613 -9.30 13.68 -1.53
CA LEU A 613 -8.90 15.00 -2.02
C LEU A 613 -9.66 16.14 -1.33
N SER A 614 -10.33 15.84 -0.21
CA SER A 614 -11.01 16.88 0.57
C SER A 614 -10.02 17.94 1.05
N PRO A 615 -10.30 19.24 0.82
CA PRO A 615 -9.44 20.33 1.27
C PRO A 615 -9.43 20.48 2.80
N ARG A 616 -10.38 19.87 3.51
CA ARG A 616 -10.48 19.85 4.97
C ARG A 616 -9.61 18.76 5.60
N GLY A 617 -9.16 17.76 4.82
CA GLY A 617 -8.47 16.58 5.29
C GLY A 617 -7.12 16.32 4.61
N ASP A 618 -7.08 15.38 3.69
CA ASP A 618 -5.85 14.72 3.22
C ASP A 618 -5.02 15.53 2.23
N TRP A 619 -5.64 16.44 1.45
CA TRP A 619 -4.92 17.16 0.42
C TRP A 619 -5.21 18.66 0.43
N ARG A 620 -4.20 19.43 0.80
CA ARG A 620 -4.26 20.90 0.79
C ARG A 620 -3.15 21.41 -0.13
N MET A 621 -3.57 21.96 -1.26
CA MET A 621 -2.66 22.52 -2.26
C MET A 621 -3.20 23.88 -2.72
N PRO A 622 -2.34 24.90 -2.91
CA PRO A 622 -2.78 26.15 -3.52
C PRO A 622 -3.19 25.93 -4.97
N SER A 623 -4.22 26.67 -5.43
CA SER A 623 -4.78 26.49 -6.77
C SER A 623 -3.88 26.95 -7.90
N ASP A 624 -2.87 27.74 -7.59
CA ASP A 624 -1.86 28.30 -8.50
C ASP A 624 -0.49 27.62 -8.40
N ALA A 625 -0.42 26.44 -7.78
CA ALA A 625 0.81 25.67 -7.70
C ALA A 625 1.29 25.24 -9.09
N SER A 626 2.59 25.45 -9.36
CA SER A 626 3.21 25.03 -10.62
C SER A 626 3.48 23.52 -10.66
N THR A 627 3.13 22.87 -11.75
CA THR A 627 3.43 21.46 -12.03
C THR A 627 4.84 21.24 -12.62
N ALA A 628 5.61 22.30 -12.86
CA ALA A 628 6.86 22.24 -13.63
C ALA A 628 7.89 21.24 -13.08
N LEU A 629 8.01 21.11 -11.75
CA LEU A 629 8.96 20.18 -11.14
C LEU A 629 8.63 18.72 -11.47
N TRP A 630 7.36 18.35 -11.38
CA TRP A 630 6.88 16.97 -11.66
C TRP A 630 7.00 16.63 -13.15
N LEU A 631 6.67 17.57 -14.05
CA LEU A 631 6.79 17.35 -15.50
C LEU A 631 8.24 17.27 -15.94
N ARG A 632 9.15 18.07 -15.35
CA ARG A 632 10.59 18.04 -15.66
C ARG A 632 11.20 16.66 -15.40
N GLU A 633 10.77 15.95 -14.35
CA GLU A 633 11.23 14.58 -14.12
C GLU A 633 10.86 13.61 -15.25
N LEU A 634 9.89 13.95 -16.09
CA LEU A 634 9.41 13.14 -17.20
C LEU A 634 9.87 13.64 -18.58
N GLU A 635 10.54 14.81 -18.67
CA GLU A 635 10.93 15.43 -19.94
C GLU A 635 11.94 14.58 -20.72
N ASP A 636 12.96 14.03 -20.05
CA ASP A 636 14.04 13.25 -20.67
C ASP A 636 13.64 11.79 -20.96
N LEU A 637 12.38 11.42 -20.69
CA LEU A 637 11.88 10.06 -20.86
C LEU A 637 11.07 9.98 -22.16
N GLN A 638 11.56 9.15 -23.10
CA GLN A 638 10.89 8.84 -24.37
C GLN A 638 10.15 7.49 -24.28
#